data_9870ecc2801529bafa728d0ad057015d
#
_entry.id   9870ecc2801529bafa728d0ad057015d
#
_cell.length_a   1.000
_cell.length_b   1.000
_cell.length_c   1.000
_cell.angle_alpha   90.00
_cell.angle_beta   90.00
_cell.angle_gamma   90.00
#
_symmetry.space_group_name_H-M   'P 1'
#
loop_
_entity.id
_entity.type
_entity.pdbx_description
1 polymer ?
#
loop_
_entity_poly.entity_id
_entity_poly.type
_entity_poly.pdbx_seq_one_letter_code
_entity_poly.pdbx_strand_id
1 'polypeptide(L)'
;MNDHYYTAEPTSAHDIRTIRVSALGVEAAFRTDAGVFSRDDLDVGTRVLLESLPELRGRLLDLGCGWGPVGTLLGMRYPDLTIVMSDVNSRAVELAGRNARANGVSVQAIQSDAFENIEGMFDTILTNPPIRAGKAVIYGMFLNTKAHLTQGGKLYIVIRKQQGAPSALKMLKEHYESAEIIEREKGFWVICAEA
;
A
#
# COMPACT_ATOMS: atom_id res chain seq x y z
N MET A 1 0.68 -12.38 24.10
CA MET A 1 1.17 -11.17 23.39
C MET A 1 0.23 -10.95 22.21
N ASN A 2 -0.37 -9.79 22.05
CA ASN A 2 -1.18 -9.53 20.86
C ASN A 2 -0.22 -9.14 19.72
N ASP A 3 -0.14 -9.96 18.68
CA ASP A 3 0.60 -9.62 17.48
C ASP A 3 0.02 -8.34 16.87
N HIS A 4 0.89 -7.39 16.54
CA HIS A 4 0.50 -6.25 15.73
C HIS A 4 0.59 -6.63 14.25
N TYR A 5 -0.27 -6.09 13.39
CA TYR A 5 -0.27 -6.38 11.96
C TYR A 5 1.05 -5.99 11.23
N TYR A 6 1.93 -5.23 11.89
CA TYR A 6 3.29 -4.89 11.45
C TYR A 6 4.37 -5.73 12.14
N THR A 7 4.02 -6.88 12.76
CA THR A 7 4.97 -7.86 13.29
C THR A 7 5.51 -8.69 12.14
N ALA A 8 6.85 -8.81 12.04
CA ALA A 8 7.49 -9.53 10.93
C ALA A 8 7.07 -11.01 10.85
N GLU A 9 7.07 -11.69 12.00
CA GLU A 9 6.68 -13.11 12.12
C GLU A 9 5.51 -13.22 13.11
N PRO A 10 4.24 -13.15 12.64
CA PRO A 10 3.10 -13.27 13.53
C PRO A 10 2.95 -14.70 14.07
N THR A 11 2.71 -14.79 15.39
CA THR A 11 2.57 -16.06 16.12
C THR A 11 1.11 -16.43 16.41
N SER A 12 0.17 -15.55 16.08
CA SER A 12 -1.26 -15.80 16.24
C SER A 12 -1.73 -17.03 15.46
N ALA A 13 -2.65 -17.82 16.04
CA ALA A 13 -3.29 -18.91 15.33
C ALA A 13 -3.99 -18.42 14.05
N HIS A 14 -3.96 -19.25 13.02
CA HIS A 14 -4.64 -18.94 11.77
C HIS A 14 -6.17 -18.88 11.97
N ASP A 15 -6.80 -17.89 11.36
CA ASP A 15 -8.25 -17.73 11.23
C ASP A 15 -8.54 -17.20 9.81
N ILE A 16 -8.37 -18.10 8.84
CA ILE A 16 -8.48 -17.76 7.42
C ILE A 16 -9.94 -17.49 7.06
N ARG A 17 -10.19 -16.36 6.41
CA ARG A 17 -11.48 -15.95 5.89
C ARG A 17 -11.40 -15.67 4.41
N THR A 18 -12.55 -15.75 3.74
CA THR A 18 -12.69 -15.31 2.36
C THR A 18 -13.64 -14.11 2.33
N ILE A 19 -13.19 -13.02 1.76
CA ILE A 19 -13.99 -11.80 1.56
C ILE A 19 -14.06 -11.48 0.06
N ARG A 20 -15.10 -10.76 -0.34
CA ARG A 20 -15.24 -10.22 -1.70
C ARG A 20 -15.10 -8.72 -1.65
N VAL A 21 -14.33 -8.18 -2.57
CA VAL A 21 -14.10 -6.74 -2.70
C VAL A 21 -14.43 -6.31 -4.11
N SER A 22 -15.24 -5.26 -4.23
CA SER A 22 -15.52 -4.59 -5.49
C SER A 22 -14.95 -3.16 -5.43
N ALA A 23 -14.02 -2.83 -6.33
CA ALA A 23 -13.44 -1.50 -6.49
C ALA A 23 -12.89 -1.34 -7.91
N LEU A 24 -12.73 -0.12 -8.40
CA LEU A 24 -12.19 0.18 -9.73
C LEU A 24 -12.94 -0.49 -10.90
N GLY A 25 -14.20 -0.88 -10.69
CA GLY A 25 -15.00 -1.61 -11.68
C GLY A 25 -14.64 -3.09 -11.82
N VAL A 26 -13.84 -3.65 -10.92
CA VAL A 26 -13.51 -5.08 -10.83
C VAL A 26 -13.99 -5.68 -9.52
N GLU A 27 -14.27 -6.99 -9.52
CA GLU A 27 -14.61 -7.74 -8.31
C GLU A 27 -13.59 -8.87 -8.11
N ALA A 28 -13.06 -8.98 -6.90
CA ALA A 28 -12.05 -9.95 -6.53
C ALA A 28 -12.42 -10.69 -5.23
N ALA A 29 -12.03 -11.95 -5.13
CA ALA A 29 -12.11 -12.72 -3.90
C ALA A 29 -10.74 -12.79 -3.23
N PHE A 30 -10.68 -12.50 -1.94
CA PHE A 30 -9.45 -12.49 -1.18
C PHE A 30 -9.53 -13.41 0.01
N ARG A 31 -8.40 -14.07 0.31
CA ARG A 31 -8.19 -14.72 1.59
C ARG A 31 -7.51 -13.74 2.52
N THR A 32 -8.00 -13.66 3.74
CA THR A 32 -7.41 -12.90 4.85
C THR A 32 -7.17 -13.82 6.03
N ASP A 33 -6.40 -13.38 7.03
CA ASP A 33 -6.06 -14.20 8.19
C ASP A 33 -5.97 -13.34 9.46
N ALA A 34 -5.87 -13.98 10.60
CA ALA A 34 -5.48 -13.32 11.84
C ALA A 34 -4.06 -12.73 11.70
N GLY A 35 -3.81 -11.59 12.34
CA GLY A 35 -2.49 -10.92 12.31
C GLY A 35 -2.23 -10.07 11.07
N VAL A 36 -3.19 -9.92 10.13
CA VAL A 36 -3.09 -8.97 9.03
C VAL A 36 -4.03 -7.79 9.21
N PHE A 37 -3.69 -6.66 8.59
CA PHE A 37 -4.50 -5.44 8.65
C PHE A 37 -5.83 -5.61 7.90
N SER A 38 -6.92 -5.07 8.47
CA SER A 38 -8.26 -4.98 7.83
C SER A 38 -8.78 -6.29 7.27
N ARG A 39 -8.71 -7.38 8.06
CA ARG A 39 -9.03 -8.73 7.61
C ARG A 39 -10.49 -8.99 7.23
N ASP A 40 -11.42 -8.13 7.65
CA ASP A 40 -12.86 -8.37 7.47
C ASP A 40 -13.45 -7.63 6.25
N ASP A 41 -12.77 -6.58 5.76
CA ASP A 41 -13.17 -5.81 4.55
C ASP A 41 -11.99 -4.97 4.06
N LEU A 42 -12.13 -4.38 2.86
CA LEU A 42 -11.20 -3.37 2.35
C LEU A 42 -11.26 -2.12 3.23
N ASP A 43 -10.12 -1.73 3.80
CA ASP A 43 -10.02 -0.53 4.60
C ASP A 43 -10.53 0.72 3.84
N VAL A 44 -11.22 1.59 4.56
CA VAL A 44 -11.83 2.80 3.97
C VAL A 44 -10.77 3.72 3.36
N GLY A 45 -9.62 3.89 4.02
CA GLY A 45 -8.51 4.70 3.47
C GLY A 45 -7.94 4.09 2.20
N THR A 46 -7.75 2.77 2.18
CA THR A 46 -7.30 2.03 1.00
C THR A 46 -8.28 2.17 -0.16
N ARG A 47 -9.59 2.13 0.11
CA ARG A 47 -10.61 2.36 -0.92
C ARG A 47 -10.52 3.78 -1.48
N VAL A 48 -10.44 4.80 -0.62
CA VAL A 48 -10.29 6.20 -1.02
C VAL A 48 -9.03 6.39 -1.86
N LEU A 49 -7.91 5.77 -1.46
CA LEU A 49 -6.68 5.78 -2.25
C LEU A 49 -6.93 5.24 -3.66
N LEU A 50 -7.43 4.01 -3.77
CA LEU A 50 -7.67 3.35 -5.05
C LEU A 50 -8.57 4.17 -5.99
N GLU A 51 -9.70 4.69 -5.47
CA GLU A 51 -10.71 5.41 -6.23
C GLU A 51 -10.25 6.81 -6.68
N SER A 52 -9.19 7.36 -6.07
CA SER A 52 -8.62 8.67 -6.41
C SER A 52 -7.42 8.61 -7.34
N LEU A 53 -6.89 7.42 -7.64
CA LEU A 53 -5.72 7.28 -8.50
C LEU A 53 -6.06 7.61 -9.96
N PRO A 54 -5.17 8.32 -10.68
CA PRO A 54 -5.25 8.42 -12.13
C PRO A 54 -4.97 7.06 -12.80
N GLU A 55 -5.07 7.01 -14.12
CA GLU A 55 -4.58 5.85 -14.87
C GLU A 55 -3.08 5.64 -14.61
N LEU A 56 -2.71 4.43 -14.20
CA LEU A 56 -1.34 4.07 -13.88
C LEU A 56 -0.69 3.26 -15.00
N ARG A 57 0.62 3.42 -15.16
CA ARG A 57 1.44 2.70 -16.14
C ARG A 57 2.81 2.40 -15.55
N GLY A 58 3.53 1.46 -16.17
CA GLY A 58 4.90 1.13 -15.82
C GLY A 58 5.02 0.25 -14.58
N ARG A 59 6.03 0.51 -13.75
CA ARG A 59 6.36 -0.30 -12.58
C ARG A 59 5.81 0.33 -11.31
N LEU A 60 5.05 -0.47 -10.55
CA LEU A 60 4.34 -0.05 -9.33
C LEU A 60 4.83 -0.82 -8.12
N LEU A 61 5.05 -0.12 -7.00
CA LEU A 61 5.25 -0.72 -5.68
C LEU A 61 4.04 -0.41 -4.78
N ASP A 62 3.43 -1.47 -4.26
CA ASP A 62 2.46 -1.42 -3.15
C ASP A 62 3.23 -1.65 -1.84
N LEU A 63 3.58 -0.56 -1.16
CA LEU A 63 4.42 -0.57 0.05
C LEU A 63 3.57 -0.70 1.31
N GLY A 64 3.74 -1.79 2.05
CA GLY A 64 2.86 -2.17 3.15
C GLY A 64 1.56 -2.79 2.63
N CYS A 65 1.68 -3.76 1.73
CA CYS A 65 0.57 -4.28 0.91
C CYS A 65 -0.49 -5.06 1.70
N GLY A 66 -0.20 -5.46 2.94
CA GLY A 66 -1.10 -6.33 3.70
C GLY A 66 -1.40 -7.63 2.94
N TRP A 67 -2.66 -8.04 2.91
CA TRP A 67 -3.12 -9.22 2.15
C TRP A 67 -3.25 -8.97 0.63
N GLY A 68 -2.74 -7.85 0.11
CA GLY A 68 -2.55 -7.56 -1.30
C GLY A 68 -3.75 -7.00 -2.06
N PRO A 69 -4.69 -6.25 -1.42
CA PRO A 69 -5.85 -5.73 -2.13
C PRO A 69 -5.51 -4.70 -3.20
N VAL A 70 -4.58 -3.78 -2.90
CA VAL A 70 -4.21 -2.68 -3.80
C VAL A 70 -3.55 -3.21 -5.05
N GLY A 71 -2.45 -3.95 -4.92
CA GLY A 71 -1.73 -4.49 -6.06
C GLY A 71 -2.59 -5.44 -6.91
N THR A 72 -3.45 -6.26 -6.26
CA THR A 72 -4.34 -7.19 -6.99
C THR A 72 -5.41 -6.45 -7.79
N LEU A 73 -6.14 -5.51 -7.17
CA LEU A 73 -7.21 -4.76 -7.84
C LEU A 73 -6.66 -3.89 -8.99
N LEU A 74 -5.50 -3.26 -8.78
CA LEU A 74 -4.82 -2.49 -9.83
C LEU A 74 -4.34 -3.38 -10.98
N GLY A 75 -3.78 -4.56 -10.69
CA GLY A 75 -3.36 -5.50 -11.72
C GLY A 75 -4.53 -6.07 -12.55
N MET A 76 -5.70 -6.28 -11.93
CA MET A 76 -6.92 -6.64 -12.66
C MET A 76 -7.42 -5.48 -13.54
N ARG A 77 -7.32 -4.25 -13.06
CA ARG A 77 -7.78 -3.06 -13.79
C ARG A 77 -6.83 -2.63 -14.89
N TYR A 78 -5.52 -2.78 -14.66
CA TYR A 78 -4.42 -2.35 -15.55
C TYR A 78 -3.45 -3.52 -15.77
N PRO A 79 -3.74 -4.47 -16.69
CA PRO A 79 -2.95 -5.70 -16.85
C PRO A 79 -1.49 -5.47 -17.30
N ASP A 80 -1.20 -4.29 -17.84
CA ASP A 80 0.15 -3.94 -18.31
C ASP A 80 1.07 -3.41 -17.19
N LEU A 81 0.57 -3.27 -15.96
CA LEU A 81 1.40 -2.88 -14.82
C LEU A 81 2.35 -3.99 -14.42
N THR A 82 3.60 -3.63 -14.15
CA THR A 82 4.56 -4.48 -13.45
C THR A 82 4.48 -4.20 -11.96
N ILE A 83 3.89 -5.12 -11.20
CA ILE A 83 3.54 -4.89 -9.79
C ILE A 83 4.47 -5.64 -8.85
N VAL A 84 5.05 -4.88 -7.91
CA VAL A 84 5.73 -5.39 -6.72
C VAL A 84 4.87 -5.07 -5.50
N MET A 85 4.66 -6.04 -4.64
CA MET A 85 3.97 -5.87 -3.35
C MET A 85 4.95 -6.20 -2.23
N SER A 86 5.05 -5.34 -1.23
CA SER A 86 5.93 -5.58 -0.09
C SER A 86 5.25 -5.34 1.25
N ASP A 87 5.58 -6.14 2.23
CA ASP A 87 5.16 -5.97 3.62
C ASP A 87 6.24 -6.53 4.55
N VAL A 88 6.33 -6.02 5.76
CA VAL A 88 7.22 -6.57 6.79
C VAL A 88 6.70 -7.90 7.32
N ASN A 89 5.39 -8.08 7.33
CA ASN A 89 4.70 -9.26 7.83
C ASN A 89 4.73 -10.40 6.81
N SER A 90 5.43 -11.50 7.13
CA SER A 90 5.58 -12.68 6.27
C SER A 90 4.24 -13.28 5.84
N ARG A 91 3.27 -13.35 6.77
CA ARG A 91 1.91 -13.86 6.50
C ARG A 91 1.15 -12.98 5.51
N ALA A 92 1.28 -11.66 5.63
CA ALA A 92 0.70 -10.71 4.70
C ALA A 92 1.24 -10.90 3.28
N VAL A 93 2.56 -11.02 3.13
CA VAL A 93 3.24 -11.27 1.84
C VAL A 93 2.77 -12.57 1.19
N GLU A 94 2.67 -13.66 1.98
CA GLU A 94 2.17 -14.93 1.47
C GLU A 94 0.73 -14.82 0.97
N LEU A 95 -0.14 -14.16 1.74
CA LEU A 95 -1.53 -13.90 1.35
C LEU A 95 -1.60 -13.03 0.10
N ALA A 96 -0.81 -11.96 0.01
CA ALA A 96 -0.78 -11.06 -1.13
C ALA A 96 -0.44 -11.81 -2.44
N GLY A 97 0.62 -12.61 -2.42
CA GLY A 97 1.00 -13.42 -3.59
C GLY A 97 -0.05 -14.48 -3.99
N ARG A 98 -0.68 -15.13 -2.99
CA ARG A 98 -1.76 -16.10 -3.22
C ARG A 98 -3.03 -15.45 -3.77
N ASN A 99 -3.40 -14.31 -3.23
CA ASN A 99 -4.59 -13.55 -3.64
C ASN A 99 -4.44 -13.02 -5.06
N ALA A 100 -3.31 -12.42 -5.39
CA ALA A 100 -3.03 -11.96 -6.74
C ALA A 100 -3.16 -13.11 -7.76
N ARG A 101 -2.47 -14.22 -7.50
CA ARG A 101 -2.52 -15.41 -8.38
C ARG A 101 -3.94 -15.95 -8.52
N ALA A 102 -4.70 -16.03 -7.43
CA ALA A 102 -6.08 -16.53 -7.44
C ALA A 102 -7.04 -15.64 -8.27
N ASN A 103 -6.71 -14.35 -8.42
CA ASN A 103 -7.45 -13.39 -9.23
C ASN A 103 -6.80 -13.15 -10.63
N GLY A 104 -5.86 -14.00 -11.04
CA GLY A 104 -5.25 -13.94 -12.37
C GLY A 104 -4.21 -12.83 -12.56
N VAL A 105 -3.71 -12.25 -11.46
CA VAL A 105 -2.71 -11.17 -11.51
C VAL A 105 -1.31 -11.70 -11.20
N SER A 106 -0.34 -11.35 -12.05
CA SER A 106 1.08 -11.67 -11.84
C SER A 106 1.73 -10.55 -11.04
N VAL A 107 2.33 -10.88 -9.89
CA VAL A 107 3.02 -9.93 -9.01
C VAL A 107 4.28 -10.54 -8.43
N GLN A 108 5.20 -9.69 -8.02
CA GLN A 108 6.30 -10.07 -7.14
C GLN A 108 5.94 -9.66 -5.70
N ALA A 109 5.76 -10.62 -4.80
CA ALA A 109 5.49 -10.36 -3.38
C ALA A 109 6.77 -10.60 -2.57
N ILE A 110 7.19 -9.60 -1.78
CA ILE A 110 8.50 -9.56 -1.10
C ILE A 110 8.31 -9.21 0.37
N GLN A 111 8.87 -10.01 1.27
CA GLN A 111 8.99 -9.61 2.68
C GLN A 111 10.11 -8.59 2.81
N SER A 112 9.79 -7.40 3.31
CA SER A 112 10.75 -6.31 3.45
C SER A 112 10.34 -5.36 4.57
N ASP A 113 11.28 -4.97 5.42
CA ASP A 113 11.10 -3.80 6.27
C ASP A 113 11.38 -2.56 5.40
N ALA A 114 10.30 -1.83 5.11
CA ALA A 114 10.30 -0.75 4.13
C ALA A 114 11.01 -1.16 2.83
N PHE A 115 12.21 -0.66 2.57
CA PHE A 115 12.96 -0.84 1.32
C PHE A 115 14.15 -1.81 1.42
N GLU A 116 14.39 -2.48 2.54
CA GLU A 116 15.60 -3.31 2.76
C GLU A 116 15.82 -4.37 1.68
N ASN A 117 14.72 -4.99 1.18
CA ASN A 117 14.77 -6.03 0.17
C ASN A 117 14.15 -5.60 -1.17
N ILE A 118 13.92 -4.29 -1.36
CA ILE A 118 13.29 -3.75 -2.57
C ILE A 118 14.36 -3.23 -3.52
N GLU A 119 14.38 -3.79 -4.73
CA GLU A 119 15.33 -3.43 -5.77
C GLU A 119 14.67 -2.67 -6.93
N GLY A 120 15.45 -1.76 -7.51
CA GLY A 120 15.10 -1.01 -8.72
C GLY A 120 14.24 0.21 -8.45
N MET A 121 13.81 0.83 -9.55
CA MET A 121 13.05 2.09 -9.55
C MET A 121 11.60 1.83 -9.94
N PHE A 122 10.70 2.69 -9.50
CA PHE A 122 9.26 2.59 -9.73
C PHE A 122 8.72 3.92 -10.30
N ASP A 123 7.77 3.80 -11.21
CA ASP A 123 7.02 4.95 -11.73
C ASP A 123 5.97 5.42 -10.73
N THR A 124 5.49 4.47 -9.93
CA THR A 124 4.48 4.74 -8.88
C THR A 124 4.78 3.93 -7.63
N ILE A 125 4.74 4.58 -6.47
CA ILE A 125 4.74 3.92 -5.17
C ILE A 125 3.47 4.31 -4.44
N LEU A 126 2.74 3.33 -3.92
CA LEU A 126 1.50 3.51 -3.16
C LEU A 126 1.70 3.05 -1.73
N THR A 127 1.10 3.73 -0.76
CA THR A 127 1.07 3.22 0.62
C THR A 127 -0.12 3.75 1.43
N ASN A 128 -0.71 2.86 2.21
CA ASN A 128 -1.53 3.18 3.37
C ASN A 128 -0.69 2.90 4.62
N PRO A 129 0.06 3.87 5.13
CA PRO A 129 1.13 3.62 6.08
C PRO A 129 0.63 3.17 7.45
N PRO A 130 1.43 2.37 8.20
CA PRO A 130 1.09 1.89 9.53
C PRO A 130 1.20 3.02 10.57
N ILE A 131 0.17 3.86 10.69
CA ILE A 131 0.17 5.06 11.56
C ILE A 131 0.58 4.75 13.01
N ARG A 132 0.29 3.53 13.50
CA ARG A 132 0.66 3.10 14.86
C ARG A 132 2.17 2.86 15.05
N ALA A 133 2.95 2.74 13.97
CA ALA A 133 4.41 2.64 14.05
C ALA A 133 5.07 3.96 14.47
N GLY A 134 4.32 5.06 14.43
CA GLY A 134 4.78 6.37 14.85
C GLY A 134 5.32 7.24 13.73
N LYS A 135 5.26 8.55 13.96
CA LYS A 135 5.55 9.58 12.97
C LYS A 135 6.97 9.47 12.37
N ALA A 136 7.97 9.21 13.20
CA ALA A 136 9.36 9.13 12.75
C ALA A 136 9.58 7.98 11.73
N VAL A 137 9.00 6.81 12.00
CA VAL A 137 9.08 5.64 11.13
C VAL A 137 8.42 5.94 9.78
N ILE A 138 7.19 6.49 9.81
CA ILE A 138 6.43 6.80 8.59
C ILE A 138 7.13 7.86 7.74
N TYR A 139 7.68 8.90 8.37
CA TYR A 139 8.38 9.96 7.64
C TYR A 139 9.69 9.46 7.05
N GLY A 140 10.44 8.61 7.79
CA GLY A 140 11.59 7.92 7.23
C GLY A 140 11.24 7.08 6.01
N MET A 141 10.14 6.34 6.06
CA MET A 141 9.63 5.58 4.93
C MET A 141 9.31 6.47 3.73
N PHE A 142 8.60 7.60 3.93
CA PHE A 142 8.28 8.53 2.84
C PHE A 142 9.52 9.18 2.22
N LEU A 143 10.53 9.52 3.02
CA LEU A 143 11.78 10.09 2.50
C LEU A 143 12.58 9.08 1.68
N ASN A 144 12.65 7.83 2.16
CA ASN A 144 13.34 6.76 1.45
C ASN A 144 12.66 6.41 0.11
N THR A 145 11.33 6.64 -0.01
CA THR A 145 10.58 6.42 -1.25
C THR A 145 11.20 7.18 -2.42
N LYS A 146 11.69 8.41 -2.21
CA LYS A 146 12.27 9.23 -3.28
C LYS A 146 13.46 8.55 -3.98
N ALA A 147 14.28 7.80 -3.25
CA ALA A 147 15.43 7.07 -3.81
C ALA A 147 15.02 5.87 -4.69
N HIS A 148 13.75 5.46 -4.65
CA HIS A 148 13.19 4.35 -5.40
C HIS A 148 12.20 4.80 -6.49
N LEU A 149 12.00 6.10 -6.68
CA LEU A 149 11.17 6.65 -7.75
C LEU A 149 12.01 7.00 -8.98
N THR A 150 11.49 6.69 -10.16
CA THR A 150 12.02 7.21 -11.43
C THR A 150 11.90 8.74 -11.45
N GLN A 151 12.62 9.41 -12.35
CA GLN A 151 12.44 10.85 -12.56
C GLN A 151 10.98 11.15 -12.95
N GLY A 152 10.31 12.04 -12.22
CA GLY A 152 8.88 12.31 -12.36
C GLY A 152 7.96 11.20 -11.84
N GLY A 153 8.54 10.18 -11.21
CA GLY A 153 7.80 9.13 -10.51
C GLY A 153 7.04 9.67 -9.31
N LYS A 154 5.95 8.99 -8.92
CA LYS A 154 4.99 9.53 -7.95
C LYS A 154 4.78 8.61 -6.75
N LEU A 155 4.79 9.22 -5.58
CA LEU A 155 4.34 8.62 -4.33
C LEU A 155 2.89 9.03 -4.06
N TYR A 156 2.00 8.07 -3.86
CA TYR A 156 0.65 8.30 -3.36
C TYR A 156 0.50 7.72 -1.96
N ILE A 157 0.08 8.55 -1.03
CA ILE A 157 -0.19 8.13 0.35
C ILE A 157 -1.63 8.44 0.73
N VAL A 158 -2.23 7.57 1.52
CA VAL A 158 -3.51 7.86 2.17
C VAL A 158 -3.33 7.94 3.68
N ILE A 159 -3.83 9.01 4.28
CA ILE A 159 -3.66 9.25 5.72
C ILE A 159 -4.85 10.02 6.28
N ARG A 160 -5.33 9.68 7.47
CA ARG A 160 -6.41 10.44 8.11
C ARG A 160 -5.94 11.86 8.46
N LYS A 161 -6.80 12.86 8.23
CA LYS A 161 -6.53 14.26 8.60
C LYS A 161 -6.07 14.37 10.06
N GLN A 162 -6.79 13.72 10.97
CA GLN A 162 -6.50 13.73 12.41
C GLN A 162 -5.26 12.92 12.82
N GLN A 163 -4.74 12.06 11.95
CA GLN A 163 -3.57 11.22 12.19
C GLN A 163 -2.29 11.76 11.54
N GLY A 164 -2.29 13.04 11.15
CA GLY A 164 -1.08 13.73 10.72
C GLY A 164 -1.01 14.08 9.23
N ALA A 165 -2.11 13.98 8.44
CA ALA A 165 -2.08 14.34 7.03
C ALA A 165 -1.55 15.77 6.76
N PRO A 166 -1.93 16.84 7.52
CA PRO A 166 -1.37 18.15 7.29
C PRO A 166 0.14 18.24 7.47
N SER A 167 0.68 17.55 8.49
CA SER A 167 2.12 17.56 8.74
C SER A 167 2.89 16.67 7.75
N ALA A 168 2.28 15.57 7.26
CA ALA A 168 2.85 14.77 6.19
C ALA A 168 2.95 15.56 4.88
N LEU A 169 1.88 16.26 4.49
CA LEU A 169 1.88 17.14 3.33
C LEU A 169 2.98 18.21 3.42
N LYS A 170 3.13 18.85 4.58
CA LYS A 170 4.19 19.85 4.78
C LYS A 170 5.56 19.25 4.56
N MET A 171 5.84 18.10 5.17
CA MET A 171 7.12 17.40 5.03
C MET A 171 7.39 16.98 3.57
N LEU A 172 6.39 16.45 2.87
CA LEU A 172 6.53 16.06 1.46
C LEU A 172 6.84 17.28 0.58
N LYS A 173 6.21 18.43 0.81
CA LYS A 173 6.52 19.69 0.10
C LYS A 173 7.93 20.20 0.32
N GLU A 174 8.56 19.85 1.44
CA GLU A 174 9.94 20.25 1.75
C GLU A 174 10.98 19.34 1.07
N HIS A 175 10.59 18.11 0.64
CA HIS A 175 11.55 17.10 0.19
C HIS A 175 11.32 16.59 -1.24
N TYR A 176 10.14 16.79 -1.81
CA TYR A 176 9.76 16.40 -3.15
C TYR A 176 9.67 17.60 -4.07
N GLU A 177 9.71 17.41 -5.39
CA GLU A 177 9.57 18.50 -6.35
C GLU A 177 8.20 19.16 -6.26
N SER A 178 7.18 18.33 -6.07
CA SER A 178 5.83 18.79 -5.76
C SER A 178 5.13 17.87 -4.77
N ALA A 179 4.16 18.40 -4.02
CA ALA A 179 3.24 17.59 -3.23
C ALA A 179 1.90 18.30 -3.10
N GLU A 180 0.82 17.59 -3.37
CA GLU A 180 -0.53 18.12 -3.32
C GLU A 180 -1.54 17.09 -2.80
N ILE A 181 -2.68 17.58 -2.37
CA ILE A 181 -3.81 16.72 -2.00
C ILE A 181 -4.64 16.52 -3.26
N ILE A 182 -4.76 15.28 -3.71
CA ILE A 182 -5.58 14.93 -4.87
C ILE A 182 -7.01 14.55 -4.49
N GLU A 183 -7.23 14.10 -3.23
CA GLU A 183 -8.57 13.76 -2.74
C GLU A 183 -8.72 14.01 -1.24
N ARG A 184 -9.95 14.33 -0.82
CA ARG A 184 -10.37 14.43 0.60
C ARG A 184 -11.74 13.79 0.77
N GLU A 185 -11.74 12.56 1.27
CA GLU A 185 -12.97 11.81 1.46
C GLU A 185 -12.99 11.08 2.79
N LYS A 186 -14.13 11.00 3.46
CA LYS A 186 -14.35 10.25 4.72
C LYS A 186 -13.31 10.53 5.81
N GLY A 187 -12.77 11.75 5.84
CA GLY A 187 -11.73 12.18 6.78
C GLY A 187 -10.31 11.73 6.42
N PHE A 188 -10.12 11.11 5.26
CA PHE A 188 -8.81 10.80 4.69
C PHE A 188 -8.38 11.85 3.67
N TRP A 189 -7.09 12.05 3.57
CA TRP A 189 -6.44 12.77 2.49
C TRP A 189 -5.60 11.81 1.67
N VAL A 190 -5.73 11.87 0.37
CA VAL A 190 -4.79 11.25 -0.55
C VAL A 190 -3.84 12.33 -1.04
N ILE A 191 -2.57 12.12 -0.79
CA ILE A 191 -1.50 13.05 -1.15
C ILE A 191 -0.66 12.40 -2.25
N CYS A 192 -0.43 13.13 -3.33
CA CYS A 192 0.51 12.79 -4.38
C CYS A 192 1.76 13.64 -4.19
N ALA A 193 2.95 13.03 -4.24
CA ALA A 193 4.23 13.72 -4.25
C ALA A 193 5.07 13.21 -5.43
N GLU A 194 5.70 14.13 -6.18
CA GLU A 194 6.51 13.86 -7.36
C GLU A 194 7.99 14.01 -7.02
N ALA A 195 8.82 13.04 -7.47
CA ALA A 195 10.27 12.98 -7.22
C ALA A 195 11.09 13.72 -8.25
#